data_1f5248206e398b628e1a17a1345b5384
#
_entry.id   1f5248206e398b628e1a17a1345b5384
#
_cell.length_a   1.000
_cell.length_b   1.000
_cell.length_c   1.000
_cell.angle_alpha   90.00
_cell.angle_beta   90.00
_cell.angle_gamma   90.00
#
_symmetry.space_group_name_H-M   'P 1'
#
loop_
_entity.id
_entity.type
_entity.pdbx_description
1 polymer ?
#
loop_
_entity_poly.entity_id
_entity_poly.type
_entity_poly.pdbx_seq_one_letter_code
_entity_poly.pdbx_strand_id
1 'polypeptide(L)'
;MNWVNKDTEIYCSFAKKAGNTGCQMMNSAFYYYGLNKIYKSFSVNNIKDAVNAVKTLNIKGFAITMPYKKEVIKYVDEVSTSAKIGAANTVINDNGSLIAYNTDYLAALEYLSYYKNADYMDWREFYILGNGGYALAVKAAAKELNMEFTNITRDNWDWNIINNIKECIIYNCTPLEQLSHLSKDNMFIDCIVTTETGRKLATMQASHQFKLYTGLKFPY
;
A
#
# COMPACT_ATOMS: atom_id res chain seq x y z
N MET A 1 -26.84 -5.55 12.10
CA MET A 1 -26.61 -4.67 10.92
C MET A 1 -26.50 -3.26 11.46
N ASN A 2 -25.31 -2.66 11.45
CA ASN A 2 -25.18 -1.27 11.88
C ASN A 2 -25.80 -0.39 10.78
N TRP A 3 -26.92 0.23 11.09
CA TRP A 3 -27.56 1.18 10.18
C TRP A 3 -26.73 2.46 10.14
N VAL A 4 -26.43 2.93 8.94
CA VAL A 4 -25.80 4.24 8.74
C VAL A 4 -26.75 5.30 9.32
N ASN A 5 -26.22 6.17 10.16
CA ASN A 5 -26.96 7.26 10.81
C ASN A 5 -26.11 8.56 10.82
N LYS A 6 -26.63 9.62 11.42
CA LYS A 6 -25.94 10.93 11.44
C LYS A 6 -24.58 10.94 12.16
N ASP A 7 -24.34 9.96 13.03
CA ASP A 7 -23.14 9.84 13.85
C ASP A 7 -22.16 8.80 13.25
N THR A 8 -22.48 8.22 12.08
CA THR A 8 -21.60 7.24 11.41
C THR A 8 -20.35 7.94 10.87
N GLU A 9 -19.19 7.52 11.34
CA GLU A 9 -17.92 8.01 10.81
C GLU A 9 -17.63 7.44 9.41
N ILE A 10 -17.18 8.32 8.54
CA ILE A 10 -16.89 7.98 7.15
C ILE A 10 -15.38 7.86 6.95
N TYR A 11 -14.98 6.73 6.37
CA TYR A 11 -13.66 6.49 5.80
C TYR A 11 -13.80 6.20 4.30
N CYS A 12 -12.77 6.46 3.51
CA CYS A 12 -12.87 6.25 2.08
C CYS A 12 -11.55 5.90 1.41
N SER A 13 -11.57 5.70 0.10
CA SER A 13 -10.37 5.67 -0.74
C SER A 13 -10.58 6.45 -2.01
N PHE A 14 -9.48 6.99 -2.53
CA PHE A 14 -9.43 7.72 -3.79
C PHE A 14 -8.49 7.03 -4.79
N ALA A 15 -8.99 6.85 -6.00
CA ALA A 15 -8.25 6.28 -7.13
C ALA A 15 -8.72 6.93 -8.43
N LYS A 16 -7.96 6.80 -9.51
CA LYS A 16 -8.47 7.11 -10.86
C LYS A 16 -9.60 6.16 -11.25
N LYS A 17 -9.46 4.87 -10.90
CA LYS A 17 -10.47 3.83 -11.04
C LYS A 17 -10.54 3.05 -9.72
N ALA A 18 -11.59 3.28 -8.96
CA ALA A 18 -11.79 2.65 -7.66
C ALA A 18 -12.11 1.16 -7.78
N GLY A 19 -11.54 0.37 -6.87
CA GLY A 19 -11.85 -1.06 -6.68
C GLY A 19 -12.68 -1.30 -5.44
N ASN A 20 -13.10 -2.55 -5.22
CA ASN A 20 -13.94 -2.96 -4.09
C ASN A 20 -13.19 -3.57 -2.91
N THR A 21 -11.92 -3.97 -3.09
CA THR A 21 -11.16 -4.69 -2.06
C THR A 21 -11.09 -3.93 -0.74
N GLY A 22 -10.77 -2.64 -0.78
CA GLY A 22 -10.73 -1.79 0.43
C GLY A 22 -12.10 -1.70 1.12
N CYS A 23 -13.20 -1.56 0.34
CA CYS A 23 -14.56 -1.54 0.89
C CYS A 23 -14.89 -2.85 1.61
N GLN A 24 -14.58 -3.99 0.99
CA GLN A 24 -14.87 -5.31 1.57
C GLN A 24 -14.07 -5.51 2.86
N MET A 25 -12.77 -5.28 2.83
CA MET A 25 -11.89 -5.49 3.98
C MET A 25 -12.24 -4.58 5.16
N MET A 26 -12.35 -3.28 4.93
CA MET A 26 -12.58 -2.31 6.00
C MET A 26 -13.99 -2.41 6.59
N ASN A 27 -15.03 -2.54 5.75
CA ASN A 27 -16.40 -2.67 6.27
C ASN A 27 -16.60 -3.99 7.01
N SER A 28 -15.99 -5.11 6.56
CA SER A 28 -16.03 -6.37 7.31
C SER A 28 -15.36 -6.24 8.68
N ALA A 29 -14.22 -5.53 8.75
CA ALA A 29 -13.51 -5.30 10.01
C ALA A 29 -14.29 -4.34 10.95
N PHE A 30 -14.90 -3.28 10.41
CA PHE A 30 -15.78 -2.40 11.19
C PHE A 30 -16.99 -3.15 11.74
N TYR A 31 -17.58 -4.02 10.92
CA TYR A 31 -18.69 -4.87 11.34
C TYR A 31 -18.29 -5.85 12.44
N TYR A 32 -17.15 -6.51 12.30
CA TYR A 32 -16.61 -7.45 13.29
C TYR A 32 -16.50 -6.83 14.69
N TYR A 33 -16.06 -5.58 14.77
CA TYR A 33 -15.93 -4.84 16.03
C TYR A 33 -17.18 -4.06 16.44
N GLY A 34 -18.27 -4.13 15.69
CA GLY A 34 -19.49 -3.37 15.96
C GLY A 34 -19.31 -1.84 15.88
N LEU A 35 -18.35 -1.36 15.09
CA LEU A 35 -18.04 0.07 14.99
C LEU A 35 -19.09 0.79 14.13
N ASN A 36 -19.53 1.98 14.57
CA ASN A 36 -20.40 2.85 13.76
C ASN A 36 -19.58 3.62 12.71
N LYS A 37 -19.00 2.89 11.77
CA LYS A 37 -18.10 3.38 10.73
C LYS A 37 -18.44 2.74 9.39
N ILE A 38 -18.23 3.50 8.31
CA ILE A 38 -18.34 2.98 6.94
C ILE A 38 -17.08 3.33 6.12
N TYR A 39 -16.80 2.49 5.13
CA TYR A 39 -15.74 2.74 4.17
C TYR A 39 -16.29 2.69 2.74
N LYS A 40 -16.01 3.72 1.94
CA LYS A 40 -16.46 3.85 0.55
C LYS A 40 -15.32 4.21 -0.38
N SER A 41 -15.16 3.47 -1.49
CA SER A 41 -14.18 3.81 -2.54
C SER A 41 -14.78 4.77 -3.57
N PHE A 42 -13.99 5.78 -3.99
CA PHE A 42 -14.36 6.78 -4.97
C PHE A 42 -13.37 6.83 -6.14
N SER A 43 -13.92 6.84 -7.36
CA SER A 43 -13.15 7.23 -8.53
C SER A 43 -13.13 8.75 -8.64
N VAL A 44 -11.94 9.33 -8.70
CA VAL A 44 -11.74 10.80 -8.74
C VAL A 44 -10.81 11.17 -9.88
N ASN A 45 -11.02 12.35 -10.45
CA ASN A 45 -10.16 12.88 -11.51
C ASN A 45 -9.11 13.84 -10.97
N ASN A 46 -9.35 14.41 -9.78
CA ASN A 46 -8.50 15.40 -9.15
C ASN A 46 -8.37 15.09 -7.66
N ILE A 47 -7.16 14.81 -7.19
CA ILE A 47 -6.94 14.47 -5.79
C ILE A 47 -7.03 15.70 -4.87
N LYS A 48 -6.72 16.90 -5.35
CA LYS A 48 -6.85 18.14 -4.57
C LYS A 48 -8.30 18.38 -4.18
N ASP A 49 -9.23 18.24 -5.14
CA ASP A 49 -10.65 18.42 -4.89
C ASP A 49 -11.20 17.35 -3.93
N ALA A 50 -10.73 16.12 -4.09
CA ALA A 50 -11.07 15.02 -3.17
C ALA A 50 -10.60 15.31 -1.74
N VAL A 51 -9.38 15.81 -1.56
CA VAL A 51 -8.84 16.19 -0.24
C VAL A 51 -9.61 17.35 0.37
N ASN A 52 -10.01 18.34 -0.43
CA ASN A 52 -10.88 19.43 0.04
C ASN A 52 -12.24 18.92 0.52
N ALA A 53 -12.83 17.95 -0.21
CA ALA A 53 -14.08 17.31 0.20
C ALA A 53 -13.93 16.56 1.53
N VAL A 54 -12.78 15.93 1.80
CA VAL A 54 -12.51 15.28 3.09
C VAL A 54 -12.63 16.26 4.25
N LYS A 55 -12.03 17.44 4.14
CA LYS A 55 -12.10 18.49 5.18
C LYS A 55 -13.53 18.99 5.34
N THR A 56 -14.22 19.28 4.24
CA THR A 56 -15.60 19.80 4.23
C THR A 56 -16.61 18.83 4.84
N LEU A 57 -16.50 17.54 4.52
CA LEU A 57 -17.40 16.48 4.95
C LEU A 57 -16.97 15.80 6.26
N ASN A 58 -15.89 16.26 6.88
CA ASN A 58 -15.32 15.67 8.10
C ASN A 58 -15.08 14.15 7.97
N ILE A 59 -14.64 13.69 6.80
CA ILE A 59 -14.23 12.31 6.58
C ILE A 59 -13.01 12.03 7.46
N LYS A 60 -13.04 10.95 8.27
CA LYS A 60 -12.07 10.68 9.34
C LYS A 60 -10.73 10.13 8.86
N GLY A 61 -10.70 9.55 7.68
CA GLY A 61 -9.48 9.06 7.05
C GLY A 61 -9.74 8.53 5.66
N PHE A 62 -8.68 8.49 4.87
CA PHE A 62 -8.80 7.99 3.51
C PHE A 62 -7.53 7.27 3.02
N ALA A 63 -7.74 6.28 2.17
CA ALA A 63 -6.68 5.64 1.43
C ALA A 63 -6.47 6.31 0.08
N ILE A 64 -5.25 6.23 -0.41
CA ILE A 64 -4.87 6.71 -1.74
C ILE A 64 -4.21 5.57 -2.52
N THR A 65 -4.65 5.38 -3.75
CA THR A 65 -4.01 4.45 -4.65
C THR A 65 -3.54 5.14 -5.93
N MET A 66 -3.19 4.38 -6.91
CA MET A 66 -2.67 4.88 -8.18
C MET A 66 -3.69 5.79 -8.90
N PRO A 67 -3.24 6.95 -9.47
CA PRO A 67 -1.85 7.43 -9.57
C PRO A 67 -1.43 8.41 -8.46
N TYR A 68 -2.26 8.67 -7.46
CA TYR A 68 -2.23 9.85 -6.58
C TYR A 68 -1.29 9.75 -5.36
N LYS A 69 -0.64 8.60 -5.11
CA LYS A 69 0.20 8.37 -3.91
C LYS A 69 1.34 9.39 -3.72
N LYS A 70 1.93 9.88 -4.80
CA LYS A 70 2.97 10.93 -4.75
C LYS A 70 2.36 12.32 -4.66
N GLU A 71 1.28 12.55 -5.39
CA GLU A 71 0.66 13.88 -5.50
C GLU A 71 -0.02 14.34 -4.21
N VAL A 72 -0.64 13.42 -3.48
CA VAL A 72 -1.40 13.71 -2.25
C VAL A 72 -0.56 14.40 -1.17
N ILE A 73 0.75 14.15 -1.13
CA ILE A 73 1.69 14.78 -0.18
C ILE A 73 1.62 16.32 -0.22
N LYS A 74 1.26 16.90 -1.36
CA LYS A 74 1.15 18.36 -1.53
C LYS A 74 -0.08 18.98 -0.85
N TYR A 75 -1.03 18.15 -0.41
CA TYR A 75 -2.34 18.57 0.07
C TYR A 75 -2.64 18.11 1.50
N VAL A 76 -1.65 17.58 2.20
CA VAL A 76 -1.73 17.22 3.62
C VAL A 76 -0.98 18.22 4.48
N ASP A 77 -1.34 18.29 5.74
CA ASP A 77 -0.74 19.25 6.69
C ASP A 77 0.54 18.69 7.32
N GLU A 78 0.59 17.35 7.53
CA GLU A 78 1.74 16.66 8.11
C GLU A 78 2.09 15.38 7.35
N VAL A 79 3.37 15.03 7.38
CA VAL A 79 3.91 13.81 6.75
C VAL A 79 4.64 12.98 7.80
N SER A 80 4.09 11.83 8.14
CA SER A 80 4.72 10.90 9.10
C SER A 80 6.03 10.31 8.55
N THR A 81 6.85 9.72 9.42
CA THR A 81 8.13 9.10 9.04
C THR A 81 7.94 8.08 7.89
N SER A 82 6.88 7.26 7.93
CA SER A 82 6.60 6.27 6.88
C SER A 82 6.32 6.89 5.50
N ALA A 83 5.78 8.12 5.45
CA ALA A 83 5.45 8.80 4.20
C ALA A 83 6.55 9.77 3.72
N LYS A 84 7.62 10.02 4.50
CA LYS A 84 8.79 10.80 4.08
C LYS A 84 9.53 10.23 2.86
N ILE A 85 9.21 9.02 2.47
CA ILE A 85 9.66 8.40 1.22
C ILE A 85 9.14 9.09 -0.05
N GLY A 86 8.31 10.12 0.07
CA GLY A 86 7.73 10.89 -1.04
C GLY A 86 6.44 10.29 -1.61
N ALA A 87 5.78 9.39 -0.90
CA ALA A 87 4.49 8.82 -1.28
C ALA A 87 3.68 8.44 -0.03
N ALA A 88 2.36 8.62 -0.09
CA ALA A 88 1.42 8.19 0.94
C ALA A 88 0.30 7.34 0.33
N ASN A 89 -0.17 6.37 1.09
CA ASN A 89 -1.34 5.57 0.73
C ASN A 89 -2.48 5.66 1.76
N THR A 90 -2.24 6.35 2.88
CA THR A 90 -3.19 6.50 3.98
C THR A 90 -3.07 7.90 4.56
N VAL A 91 -4.21 8.55 4.80
CA VAL A 91 -4.27 9.84 5.48
C VAL A 91 -5.33 9.77 6.59
N ILE A 92 -4.96 10.29 7.76
CA ILE A 92 -5.87 10.49 8.89
C ILE A 92 -6.27 11.97 8.92
N ASN A 93 -7.53 12.23 9.15
CA ASN A 93 -8.04 13.56 9.46
C ASN A 93 -8.19 13.68 10.98
N ASP A 94 -7.21 14.27 11.62
CA ASP A 94 -7.26 14.57 13.05
C ASP A 94 -7.79 16.00 13.26
N ASN A 95 -9.10 16.10 13.45
CA ASN A 95 -9.80 17.37 13.72
C ASN A 95 -9.51 18.49 12.70
N GLY A 96 -9.37 18.13 11.43
CA GLY A 96 -9.08 19.04 10.32
C GLY A 96 -7.62 19.06 9.89
N SER A 97 -6.68 18.57 10.70
CA SER A 97 -5.29 18.35 10.30
C SER A 97 -5.15 17.01 9.59
N LEU A 98 -4.63 17.02 8.38
CA LEU A 98 -4.44 15.84 7.55
C LEU A 98 -3.01 15.31 7.71
N ILE A 99 -2.87 14.10 8.26
CA ILE A 99 -1.58 13.47 8.52
C ILE A 99 -1.40 12.28 7.57
N ALA A 100 -0.38 12.33 6.72
CA ALA A 100 -0.08 11.29 5.74
C ALA A 100 0.80 10.18 6.30
N TYR A 101 0.44 8.94 5.97
CA TYR A 101 1.18 7.71 6.29
C TYR A 101 1.40 6.87 5.03
N ASN A 102 2.36 5.95 5.10
CA ASN A 102 2.54 4.95 4.06
C ASN A 102 2.51 3.53 4.66
N THR A 103 1.36 2.89 4.59
CA THR A 103 1.17 1.52 5.09
C THR A 103 1.67 0.46 4.12
N ASP A 104 1.92 0.79 2.84
CA ASP A 104 2.65 -0.10 1.92
C ASP A 104 4.11 -0.26 2.37
N TYR A 105 4.74 0.85 2.83
CA TYR A 105 6.09 0.81 3.39
C TYR A 105 6.15 -0.05 4.66
N LEU A 106 5.19 0.13 5.58
CA LEU A 106 5.13 -0.65 6.81
C LEU A 106 4.95 -2.14 6.53
N ALA A 107 4.07 -2.49 5.60
CA ALA A 107 3.86 -3.87 5.18
C ALA A 107 5.09 -4.47 4.47
N ALA A 108 5.74 -3.71 3.59
CA ALA A 108 6.96 -4.16 2.92
C ALA A 108 8.11 -4.38 3.92
N LEU A 109 8.26 -3.45 4.89
CA LEU A 109 9.26 -3.56 5.95
C LEU A 109 9.03 -4.80 6.81
N GLU A 110 7.79 -5.04 7.26
CA GLU A 110 7.42 -6.22 8.03
C GLU A 110 7.66 -7.51 7.24
N TYR A 111 7.24 -7.54 5.97
CA TYR A 111 7.41 -8.70 5.10
C TYR A 111 8.88 -9.04 4.86
N LEU A 112 9.67 -8.06 4.46
CA LEU A 112 11.10 -8.25 4.17
C LEU A 112 11.90 -8.58 5.44
N SER A 113 11.57 -7.96 6.59
CA SER A 113 12.18 -8.28 7.89
C SER A 113 11.99 -9.75 8.27
N TYR A 114 10.80 -10.29 8.06
CA TYR A 114 10.52 -11.70 8.34
C TYR A 114 11.44 -12.65 7.57
N TYR A 115 11.59 -12.41 6.27
CA TYR A 115 12.41 -13.28 5.40
C TYR A 115 13.91 -13.06 5.61
N LYS A 116 14.34 -11.82 5.90
CA LYS A 116 15.73 -11.53 6.23
C LYS A 116 16.16 -12.25 7.52
N ASN A 117 15.36 -12.17 8.57
CA ASN A 117 15.65 -12.80 9.86
C ASN A 117 15.63 -14.33 9.79
N ALA A 118 14.98 -14.90 8.80
CA ALA A 118 14.95 -16.36 8.57
C ALA A 118 16.09 -16.87 7.68
N ASP A 119 17.14 -16.07 7.44
CA ASP A 119 18.30 -16.35 6.58
C ASP A 119 17.97 -16.76 5.13
N TYR A 120 16.75 -16.49 4.68
CA TYR A 120 16.34 -16.81 3.31
C TYR A 120 16.87 -15.86 2.26
N MET A 121 17.40 -14.68 2.66
CA MET A 121 17.72 -13.58 1.76
C MET A 121 19.20 -13.18 1.73
N ASP A 122 20.02 -13.57 2.70
CA ASP A 122 21.38 -13.00 2.91
C ASP A 122 22.40 -13.28 1.80
N TRP A 123 22.09 -14.19 0.88
CA TRP A 123 23.03 -14.61 -0.18
C TRP A 123 22.47 -14.48 -1.60
N ARG A 124 21.28 -13.89 -1.78
CA ARG A 124 20.63 -13.77 -3.09
C ARG A 124 20.64 -12.33 -3.57
N GLU A 125 20.89 -12.14 -4.86
CA GLU A 125 20.64 -10.84 -5.49
C GLU A 125 19.16 -10.46 -5.38
N PHE A 126 18.90 -9.19 -5.11
CA PHE A 126 17.55 -8.67 -4.91
C PHE A 126 17.19 -7.66 -6.00
N TYR A 127 16.14 -7.95 -6.74
CA TYR A 127 15.63 -7.11 -7.81
C TYR A 127 14.27 -6.51 -7.42
N ILE A 128 14.14 -5.19 -7.62
CA ILE A 128 12.86 -4.48 -7.45
C ILE A 128 12.42 -3.99 -8.83
N LEU A 129 11.27 -4.48 -9.31
CA LEU A 129 10.72 -4.13 -10.61
C LEU A 129 9.69 -3.00 -10.46
N GLY A 130 9.94 -1.87 -11.14
CA GLY A 130 9.05 -0.71 -11.14
C GLY A 130 9.59 0.54 -10.44
N ASN A 131 8.90 1.68 -10.63
CA ASN A 131 9.27 2.98 -10.05
C ASN A 131 8.05 3.83 -9.63
N GLY A 132 6.90 3.19 -9.40
CA GLY A 132 5.68 3.81 -8.89
C GLY A 132 5.73 4.11 -7.39
N GLY A 133 4.64 4.65 -6.84
CA GLY A 133 4.54 4.93 -5.41
C GLY A 133 4.70 3.69 -4.52
N TYR A 134 4.27 2.51 -4.99
CA TYR A 134 4.49 1.25 -4.27
C TYR A 134 5.97 0.82 -4.29
N ALA A 135 6.64 0.93 -5.44
CA ALA A 135 8.08 0.63 -5.54
C ALA A 135 8.93 1.55 -4.63
N LEU A 136 8.52 2.82 -4.42
CA LEU A 136 9.20 3.69 -3.46
C LEU A 136 9.10 3.13 -2.03
N ALA A 137 7.96 2.59 -1.66
CA ALA A 137 7.75 1.98 -0.36
C ALA A 137 8.66 0.76 -0.16
N VAL A 138 8.71 -0.14 -1.14
CA VAL A 138 9.56 -1.35 -1.10
C VAL A 138 11.05 -0.98 -1.07
N LYS A 139 11.48 -0.02 -1.90
CA LYS A 139 12.88 0.48 -1.89
C LYS A 139 13.28 1.10 -0.56
N ALA A 140 12.37 1.85 0.07
CA ALA A 140 12.63 2.43 1.39
C ALA A 140 12.74 1.34 2.46
N ALA A 141 11.86 0.33 2.44
CA ALA A 141 11.91 -0.81 3.34
C ALA A 141 13.22 -1.62 3.18
N ALA A 142 13.65 -1.87 1.94
CA ALA A 142 14.91 -2.56 1.67
C ALA A 142 16.11 -1.78 2.22
N LYS A 143 16.14 -0.45 2.03
CA LYS A 143 17.19 0.43 2.57
C LYS A 143 17.23 0.42 4.10
N GLU A 144 16.08 0.50 4.75
CA GLU A 144 15.96 0.44 6.22
C GLU A 144 16.55 -0.86 6.76
N LEU A 145 16.38 -1.96 6.03
CA LEU A 145 16.92 -3.28 6.36
C LEU A 145 18.37 -3.50 5.89
N ASN A 146 19.05 -2.47 5.34
CA ASN A 146 20.38 -2.60 4.75
C ASN A 146 20.46 -3.73 3.71
N MET A 147 19.42 -3.88 2.87
CA MET A 147 19.39 -4.80 1.75
C MET A 147 19.78 -4.07 0.48
N GLU A 148 20.85 -4.50 -0.16
CA GLU A 148 21.22 -4.01 -1.48
C GLU A 148 20.22 -4.54 -2.53
N PHE A 149 19.91 -3.75 -3.55
CA PHE A 149 18.98 -4.15 -4.61
C PHE A 149 19.31 -3.49 -5.95
N THR A 150 18.98 -4.19 -7.02
CA THR A 150 18.97 -3.66 -8.39
C THR A 150 17.54 -3.22 -8.74
N ASN A 151 17.34 -1.95 -9.12
CA ASN A 151 16.02 -1.45 -9.51
C ASN A 151 15.87 -1.49 -11.04
N ILE A 152 14.92 -2.26 -11.53
CA ILE A 152 14.56 -2.31 -12.95
C ILE A 152 13.30 -1.47 -13.17
N THR A 153 13.41 -0.48 -14.05
CA THR A 153 12.36 0.48 -14.38
C THR A 153 12.10 0.48 -15.89
N ARG A 154 11.18 1.29 -16.37
CA ARG A 154 10.90 1.39 -17.81
C ARG A 154 12.11 1.86 -18.61
N ASP A 155 13.01 2.63 -18.01
CA ASP A 155 14.15 3.23 -18.68
C ASP A 155 15.29 2.23 -18.90
N ASN A 156 15.38 1.17 -18.08
CA ASN A 156 16.37 0.09 -18.17
C ASN A 156 15.70 -1.30 -18.28
N TRP A 157 14.47 -1.36 -18.79
CA TRP A 157 13.72 -2.60 -18.95
C TRP A 157 14.23 -3.39 -20.14
N ASP A 158 14.81 -4.56 -19.88
CA ASP A 158 15.25 -5.50 -20.90
C ASP A 158 14.71 -6.90 -20.59
N TRP A 159 13.85 -7.41 -21.47
CA TRP A 159 13.26 -8.74 -21.33
C TRP A 159 14.29 -9.86 -21.37
N ASN A 160 15.41 -9.69 -22.10
CA ASN A 160 16.46 -10.70 -22.12
C ASN A 160 17.16 -10.80 -20.78
N ILE A 161 17.38 -9.67 -20.10
CA ILE A 161 17.94 -9.66 -18.75
C ILE A 161 16.92 -10.25 -17.78
N ILE A 162 15.69 -9.76 -17.78
CA ILE A 162 14.66 -10.15 -16.81
C ILE A 162 14.35 -11.65 -16.87
N ASN A 163 14.19 -12.20 -18.08
CA ASN A 163 13.87 -13.61 -18.28
C ASN A 163 15.02 -14.57 -17.92
N ASN A 164 16.24 -14.06 -17.78
CA ASN A 164 17.42 -14.84 -17.38
C ASN A 164 17.78 -14.67 -15.90
N ILE A 165 17.04 -13.91 -15.11
CA ILE A 165 17.22 -13.80 -13.66
C ILE A 165 16.84 -15.16 -13.01
N LYS A 166 17.80 -15.77 -12.30
CA LYS A 166 17.62 -17.05 -11.61
C LYS A 166 18.26 -17.03 -10.23
N GLU A 167 17.71 -17.84 -9.31
CA GLU A 167 18.20 -18.01 -7.94
C GLU A 167 18.27 -16.69 -7.15
N CYS A 168 17.42 -15.73 -7.52
CA CYS A 168 17.36 -14.37 -6.97
C CYS A 168 16.04 -14.13 -6.23
N ILE A 169 15.96 -12.97 -5.58
CA ILE A 169 14.73 -12.45 -5.03
C ILE A 169 14.21 -11.37 -5.99
N ILE A 170 12.98 -11.48 -6.44
CA ILE A 170 12.35 -10.51 -7.33
C ILE A 170 11.10 -9.97 -6.65
N TYR A 171 11.07 -8.66 -6.40
CA TYR A 171 9.87 -7.96 -5.90
C TYR A 171 9.20 -7.21 -7.06
N ASN A 172 8.09 -7.76 -7.56
CA ASN A 172 7.31 -7.11 -8.61
C ASN A 172 6.43 -6.00 -8.01
N CYS A 173 6.74 -4.75 -8.34
CA CYS A 173 5.96 -3.56 -8.01
C CYS A 173 5.23 -2.99 -9.24
N THR A 174 5.08 -3.77 -10.30
CA THR A 174 4.40 -3.40 -11.54
C THR A 174 3.04 -4.11 -11.67
N PRO A 175 2.13 -3.66 -12.52
CA PRO A 175 0.89 -4.35 -12.80
C PRO A 175 1.04 -5.47 -13.87
N LEU A 176 2.26 -5.92 -14.17
CA LEU A 176 2.54 -6.88 -15.23
C LEU A 176 2.35 -8.32 -14.74
N GLU A 177 1.24 -8.94 -15.08
CA GLU A 177 0.91 -10.33 -14.72
C GLU A 177 1.80 -11.37 -15.44
N GLN A 178 2.31 -11.04 -16.63
CA GLN A 178 3.19 -11.92 -17.40
C GLN A 178 4.55 -12.24 -16.74
N LEU A 179 4.87 -11.58 -15.65
CA LEU A 179 6.09 -11.85 -14.88
C LEU A 179 5.99 -13.09 -13.97
N SER A 180 4.81 -13.67 -13.82
CA SER A 180 4.58 -14.82 -12.92
C SER A 180 5.44 -16.05 -13.26
N HIS A 181 5.90 -16.21 -14.51
CA HIS A 181 6.79 -17.30 -14.91
C HIS A 181 8.15 -17.27 -14.20
N LEU A 182 8.58 -16.09 -13.72
CA LEU A 182 9.84 -15.91 -12.98
C LEU A 182 9.82 -16.61 -11.61
N SER A 183 8.65 -16.99 -11.08
CA SER A 183 8.51 -17.71 -9.81
C SER A 183 9.06 -19.13 -9.83
N LYS A 184 9.38 -19.70 -11.00
CA LYS A 184 9.91 -21.06 -11.11
C LYS A 184 11.34 -21.19 -10.57
N ASP A 185 12.16 -20.18 -10.84
CA ASP A 185 13.60 -20.20 -10.52
C ASP A 185 13.99 -19.15 -9.46
N ASN A 186 13.03 -18.40 -8.94
CA ASN A 186 13.28 -17.26 -8.05
C ASN A 186 12.31 -17.22 -6.86
N MET A 187 12.71 -16.56 -5.78
CA MET A 187 11.75 -16.09 -4.78
C MET A 187 11.00 -14.90 -5.34
N PHE A 188 9.81 -15.13 -5.90
CA PHE A 188 9.01 -14.10 -6.56
C PHE A 188 7.95 -13.53 -5.62
N ILE A 189 8.12 -12.26 -5.25
CA ILE A 189 7.19 -11.50 -4.40
C ILE A 189 6.40 -10.57 -5.32
N ASP A 190 5.11 -10.83 -5.45
CA ASP A 190 4.24 -10.08 -6.36
C ASP A 190 3.28 -9.17 -5.60
N CYS A 191 3.18 -7.90 -6.00
CA CYS A 191 2.23 -6.95 -5.42
C CYS A 191 0.80 -7.08 -5.99
N ILE A 192 0.60 -7.92 -7.01
CA ILE A 192 -0.71 -8.08 -7.67
C ILE A 192 -1.65 -8.87 -6.77
N VAL A 193 -2.75 -8.27 -6.38
CA VAL A 193 -3.68 -8.82 -5.36
C VAL A 193 -4.39 -10.12 -5.75
N THR A 194 -4.29 -10.56 -7.00
CA THR A 194 -4.76 -11.87 -7.46
C THR A 194 -3.79 -13.01 -7.10
N THR A 195 -2.53 -12.69 -6.80
CA THR A 195 -1.50 -13.65 -6.37
C THR A 195 -1.56 -13.89 -4.86
N GLU A 196 -0.94 -14.96 -4.38
CA GLU A 196 -0.87 -15.29 -2.95
C GLU A 196 -0.09 -14.23 -2.17
N THR A 197 1.12 -13.88 -2.64
CA THR A 197 1.96 -12.85 -2.01
C THR A 197 1.29 -11.48 -2.04
N GLY A 198 0.66 -11.12 -3.16
CA GLY A 198 -0.07 -9.87 -3.29
C GLY A 198 -1.25 -9.75 -2.33
N ARG A 199 -2.00 -10.83 -2.11
CA ARG A 199 -3.07 -10.85 -1.09
C ARG A 199 -2.50 -10.69 0.32
N LYS A 200 -1.41 -11.39 0.65
CA LYS A 200 -0.74 -11.25 1.95
C LYS A 200 -0.28 -9.81 2.19
N LEU A 201 0.41 -9.20 1.23
CA LEU A 201 0.87 -7.81 1.31
C LEU A 201 -0.30 -6.82 1.42
N ALA A 202 -1.38 -7.03 0.67
CA ALA A 202 -2.59 -6.21 0.76
C ALA A 202 -3.26 -6.31 2.14
N THR A 203 -3.28 -7.50 2.75
CA THR A 203 -3.80 -7.70 4.11
C THR A 203 -2.91 -7.02 5.15
N MET A 204 -1.58 -7.14 5.04
CA MET A 204 -0.64 -6.49 5.96
C MET A 204 -0.77 -4.96 5.91
N GLN A 205 -0.80 -4.35 4.72
CA GLN A 205 -0.99 -2.90 4.61
C GLN A 205 -2.37 -2.46 5.14
N ALA A 206 -3.42 -3.24 4.90
CA ALA A 206 -4.75 -2.96 5.42
C ALA A 206 -4.82 -3.08 6.95
N SER A 207 -4.04 -3.99 7.55
CA SER A 207 -3.89 -4.13 9.00
C SER A 207 -3.30 -2.86 9.62
N HIS A 208 -2.19 -2.35 9.06
CA HIS A 208 -1.61 -1.08 9.50
C HIS A 208 -2.59 0.09 9.31
N GLN A 209 -3.29 0.14 8.19
CA GLN A 209 -4.28 1.19 7.92
C GLN A 209 -5.46 1.13 8.89
N PHE A 210 -6.01 -0.05 9.16
CA PHE A 210 -7.10 -0.23 10.11
C PHE A 210 -6.70 0.18 11.53
N LYS A 211 -5.48 -0.16 11.94
CA LYS A 211 -4.93 0.27 13.23
C LYS A 211 -4.83 1.80 13.33
N LEU A 212 -4.42 2.48 12.26
CA LEU A 212 -4.41 3.94 12.20
C LEU A 212 -5.83 4.52 12.30
N TYR A 213 -6.82 3.90 11.67
CA TYR A 213 -8.21 4.38 11.68
C TYR A 213 -8.94 4.14 13.00
N THR A 214 -8.56 3.11 13.77
CA THR A 214 -9.38 2.65 14.89
C THR A 214 -8.61 2.42 16.19
N GLY A 215 -7.29 2.34 16.15
CA GLY A 215 -6.46 1.87 17.25
C GLY A 215 -6.52 0.36 17.49
N LEU A 216 -7.38 -0.38 16.78
CA LEU A 216 -7.63 -1.81 16.98
C LEU A 216 -6.77 -2.67 16.05
N LYS A 217 -6.59 -3.95 16.42
CA LYS A 217 -5.95 -4.94 15.55
C LYS A 217 -6.91 -5.32 14.42
N PHE A 218 -6.39 -5.49 13.20
CA PHE A 218 -7.19 -6.01 12.08
C PHE A 218 -7.61 -7.46 12.36
N PRO A 219 -8.89 -7.83 12.15
CA PRO A 219 -9.43 -9.10 12.64
C PRO A 219 -9.14 -10.32 11.74
N TYR A 220 -8.49 -10.13 10.56
CA TYR A 220 -8.29 -11.18 9.55
C TYR A 220 -6.81 -11.43 9.26
#